data_8c7bae77b1b96783abb8264f6223c5df
#
_entry.id   8c7bae77b1b96783abb8264f6223c5df
#
_cell.length_a   1.000
_cell.length_b   1.000
_cell.length_c   1.000
_cell.angle_alpha   90.00
_cell.angle_beta   90.00
_cell.angle_gamma   90.00
#
_symmetry.space_group_name_H-M   'P 1'
#
loop_
_entity.id
_entity.type
_entity.pdbx_description
1 polymer ?
#
loop_
_entity_poly.entity_id
_entity_poly.type
_entity_poly.pdbx_seq_one_letter_code
_entity_poly.pdbx_strand_id
1 'polypeptide(L)' 'MTDAQKDHNRLINNLKLIESGRTSREMAALLNVSAPTYCKKRKKPELLTYLEIKVLCRNAKVSVADFTGGELRLRGE' A
#
# COMPACT_ATOMS: atom_id res chain seq x y z
N MET A 1 11.58 0.34 -19.57
CA MET A 1 10.47 0.46 -18.61
C MET A 1 9.97 1.91 -18.62
N THR A 2 8.67 2.11 -18.72
CA THR A 2 8.08 3.45 -18.69
C THR A 2 8.04 3.99 -17.26
N ASP A 3 7.88 5.31 -17.11
CA ASP A 3 7.75 5.93 -15.78
C ASP A 3 6.51 5.39 -15.05
N ALA A 4 5.42 5.16 -15.78
CA ALA A 4 4.21 4.59 -15.19
C ALA A 4 4.46 3.20 -14.63
N GLN A 5 5.26 2.38 -15.32
CA GLN A 5 5.60 1.04 -14.82
C GLN A 5 6.49 1.11 -13.59
N LYS A 6 7.43 2.05 -13.55
CA LYS A 6 8.28 2.26 -12.38
C LYS A 6 7.46 2.66 -11.17
N ASP A 7 6.52 3.58 -11.35
CA ASP A 7 5.63 4.02 -10.26
C ASP A 7 4.75 2.88 -9.79
N HIS A 8 4.20 2.09 -10.73
CA HIS A 8 3.38 0.94 -10.39
C HIS A 8 4.16 -0.07 -9.55
N ASN A 9 5.37 -0.42 -9.99
CA ASN A 9 6.22 -1.37 -9.27
C ASN A 9 6.60 -0.85 -7.89
N ARG A 10 6.87 0.44 -7.77
CA ARG A 10 7.20 1.08 -6.50
C ARG A 10 6.04 0.98 -5.52
N LEU A 11 4.83 1.27 -5.99
CA LEU A 11 3.64 1.18 -5.14
C LEU A 11 3.40 -0.25 -4.68
N ILE A 12 3.57 -1.23 -5.58
CA ILE A 12 3.43 -2.64 -5.22
C ILE A 12 4.45 -3.03 -4.15
N ASN A 13 5.71 -2.65 -4.31
CA ASN A 13 6.75 -2.97 -3.35
C ASN A 13 6.49 -2.31 -1.99
N ASN A 14 6.06 -1.04 -2.00
CA ASN A 14 5.75 -0.33 -0.78
C ASN A 14 4.55 -0.95 -0.06
N LEU A 15 3.54 -1.38 -0.83
CA LEU A 15 2.38 -2.04 -0.24
C LEU A 15 2.77 -3.38 0.38
N LYS A 16 3.66 -4.14 -0.25
CA LYS A 16 4.17 -5.39 0.33
C LYS A 16 4.87 -5.17 1.66
N LEU A 17 5.62 -4.09 1.78
CA LEU A 17 6.29 -3.74 3.04
C LEU A 17 5.26 -3.43 4.13
N ILE A 18 4.21 -2.70 3.79
CA ILE A 18 3.13 -2.39 4.74
C ILE A 18 2.39 -3.65 5.15
N GLU A 19 2.21 -4.59 4.23
CA GLU A 19 1.54 -5.86 4.50
C GLU A 19 2.34 -6.82 5.36
N SER A 20 3.62 -6.56 5.56
CA SER A 20 4.52 -7.49 6.25
C SER A 20 3.92 -7.94 7.59
N GLY A 21 3.77 -9.25 7.74
CA GLY A 21 3.19 -9.84 8.94
C GLY A 21 1.68 -9.79 9.04
N ARG A 22 0.99 -9.36 7.97
CA ARG A 22 -0.48 -9.27 7.96
C ARG A 22 -1.06 -10.07 6.80
N THR A 23 -2.26 -10.63 7.03
CA THR A 23 -2.98 -11.35 5.97
C THR A 23 -3.76 -10.36 5.11
N SER A 24 -4.14 -10.79 3.89
CA SER A 24 -5.00 -9.99 3.03
C SER A 24 -6.34 -9.66 3.69
N ARG A 25 -6.86 -10.59 4.50
CA ARG A 25 -8.11 -10.40 5.24
C ARG A 25 -7.97 -9.26 6.27
N GLU A 26 -6.84 -9.23 6.99
CA GLU A 26 -6.56 -8.17 7.94
C GLU A 26 -6.45 -6.82 7.25
N MET A 27 -5.75 -6.78 6.10
CA MET A 27 -5.61 -5.55 5.33
C MET A 27 -6.97 -5.07 4.80
N ALA A 28 -7.80 -5.99 4.31
CA ALA A 28 -9.14 -5.66 3.85
C ALA A 28 -9.98 -5.07 4.98
N ALA A 29 -9.89 -5.64 6.17
CA ALA A 29 -10.61 -5.13 7.34
C ALA A 29 -10.16 -3.71 7.69
N LEU A 30 -8.86 -3.43 7.60
CA LEU A 30 -8.34 -2.08 7.85
C LEU A 30 -8.93 -1.05 6.89
N LEU A 31 -9.13 -1.44 5.63
CA LEU A 31 -9.66 -0.56 4.60
C LEU A 31 -11.18 -0.59 4.52
N ASN A 32 -11.82 -1.42 5.34
CA ASN A 32 -13.28 -1.59 5.34
C ASN A 32 -13.80 -2.03 3.97
N VAL A 33 -13.11 -2.96 3.34
CA VAL A 33 -13.50 -3.54 2.05
C VAL A 33 -13.47 -5.06 2.16
N SER A 34 -14.05 -5.74 1.18
CA SER A 34 -13.98 -7.20 1.13
C SER A 34 -12.58 -7.68 0.74
N ALA A 35 -12.22 -8.91 1.10
CA ALA A 35 -10.95 -9.48 0.75
C ALA A 35 -10.71 -9.53 -0.77
N PRO A 36 -11.69 -9.94 -1.61
CA PRO A 36 -11.51 -9.88 -3.07
C PRO A 36 -11.27 -8.46 -3.58
N THR A 37 -11.94 -7.47 -3.01
CA THR A 37 -11.74 -6.07 -3.38
C THR A 37 -10.34 -5.62 -3.03
N TYR A 38 -9.86 -5.98 -1.84
CA TYR A 38 -8.50 -5.66 -1.44
C TYR A 38 -7.47 -6.30 -2.38
N CYS A 39 -7.69 -7.55 -2.76
CA CYS A 39 -6.78 -8.25 -3.67
C CYS A 39 -6.66 -7.55 -5.03
N LYS A 40 -7.77 -7.02 -5.55
CA LYS A 40 -7.74 -6.22 -6.78
C LYS A 40 -6.89 -4.97 -6.61
N LYS A 41 -7.07 -4.25 -5.49
CA LYS A 41 -6.30 -3.04 -5.20
C LYS A 41 -4.83 -3.34 -4.97
N ARG A 42 -4.54 -4.49 -4.37
CA ARG A 42 -3.16 -4.92 -4.15
C ARG A 42 -2.41 -5.12 -5.46
N LYS A 43 -3.08 -5.69 -6.45
CA LYS A 43 -2.50 -5.89 -7.79
C LYS A 43 -2.37 -4.60 -8.57
N LYS A 44 -3.29 -3.67 -8.33
CA LYS A 44 -3.30 -2.34 -8.97
C LYS A 44 -3.41 -1.26 -7.89
N PRO A 45 -2.29 -0.91 -7.25
CA PRO A 45 -2.30 0.09 -6.17
C PRO A 45 -2.86 1.45 -6.59
N GLU A 46 -2.89 1.72 -7.90
CA GLU A 46 -3.46 2.95 -8.42
C GLU A 46 -4.97 3.06 -8.14
N LEU A 47 -5.63 1.93 -7.83
CA LEU A 47 -7.04 1.91 -7.48
C LEU A 47 -7.30 2.30 -6.02
N LEU A 48 -6.25 2.41 -5.20
CA LEU A 48 -6.39 2.82 -3.81
C LEU A 48 -6.84 4.28 -3.75
N THR A 49 -7.85 4.54 -2.91
CA THR A 49 -8.27 5.92 -2.68
C THR A 49 -7.28 6.60 -1.75
N TYR A 50 -7.30 7.94 -1.74
CA TYR A 50 -6.45 8.72 -0.85
C TYR A 50 -6.70 8.35 0.62
N LEU A 51 -7.96 8.17 1.01
CA LEU A 51 -8.31 7.79 2.37
C LEU A 51 -7.76 6.42 2.72
N GLU A 52 -7.82 5.47 1.81
CA GLU A 52 -7.26 4.14 2.01
C GLU A 52 -5.75 4.20 2.20
N ILE A 53 -5.07 4.99 1.38
CA ILE A 53 -3.63 5.20 1.50
C ILE A 53 -3.29 5.80 2.87
N LYS A 54 -4.07 6.78 3.32
CA LYS A 54 -3.86 7.39 4.64
C LYS A 54 -4.00 6.37 5.77
N VAL A 55 -4.99 5.50 5.69
CA VAL A 55 -5.19 4.45 6.70
C VAL A 55 -3.98 3.51 6.73
N LEU A 56 -3.53 3.05 5.58
CA LEU A 56 -2.38 2.17 5.47
C LEU A 56 -1.12 2.82 6.02
N CYS A 57 -0.87 4.07 5.65
CA CYS A 57 0.32 4.79 6.10
C CYS A 57 0.30 5.03 7.61
N ARG A 58 -0.87 5.33 8.17
CA ARG A 58 -1.01 5.52 9.61
C ARG A 58 -0.70 4.22 10.36
N ASN A 59 -1.19 3.09 9.88
CA ASN A 59 -0.92 1.80 10.50
C ASN A 59 0.55 1.42 10.43
N ALA A 60 1.21 1.73 9.33
CA ALA A 60 2.62 1.43 9.13
C ALA A 60 3.55 2.50 9.70
N LYS A 61 2.99 3.60 10.21
CA LYS A 61 3.75 4.74 10.75
C LYS A 61 4.69 5.36 9.71
N VAL A 62 4.22 5.48 8.49
CA VAL A 62 4.95 6.14 7.40
C VAL A 62 4.11 7.30 6.87
N SER A 63 4.74 8.23 6.16
CA SER A 63 4.00 9.34 5.56
C SER A 63 3.43 8.93 4.21
N VAL A 64 2.35 9.60 3.80
CA VAL A 64 1.76 9.39 2.47
C VAL A 64 2.77 9.75 1.39
N ALA A 65 3.54 10.82 1.60
CA ALA A 65 4.57 11.22 0.64
C ALA A 65 5.62 10.13 0.46
N ASP A 66 6.04 9.48 1.54
CA ASP A 66 6.99 8.36 1.47
C ASP A 66 6.41 7.19 0.72
N PHE A 67 5.13 6.90 0.93
CA PHE A 67 4.45 5.80 0.26
C PHE A 67 4.32 6.04 -1.26
N THR A 68 4.01 7.26 -1.66
CA THR A 68 3.71 7.59 -3.06
C THR A 68 4.88 8.17 -3.82
N GLY A 69 5.83 8.79 -3.13
CA GLY A 69 6.88 9.57 -3.77
C GLY A 69 8.25 8.92 -3.83
N GLY A 70 8.44 7.73 -3.25
CA GLY A 70 9.76 7.11 -3.24
C GLY A 70 9.75 5.71 -2.69
N GLU A 71 10.93 5.18 -2.43
CA GLU A 71 11.05 3.89 -1.78
C GLU A 71 10.70 4.01 -0.31
N LEU A 72 9.78 3.15 0.12
CA LEU A 72 9.34 3.13 1.49
C LEU A 72 10.41 2.49 2.39
N ARG A 73 10.68 3.13 3.51
CA ARG A 73 11.53 2.56 4.56
C ARG A 73 10.74 2.56 5.85
N LEU A 74 10.64 1.41 6.48
CA LEU A 74 9.96 1.30 7.76
C LEU A 74 10.87 1.88 8.85
N ARG A 75 10.27 2.67 9.74
CA ARG A 75 11.02 3.26 10.86
C ARG A 75 11.37 2.20 11.89
N GLY A 76 12.49 2.40 12.55
CA GLY A 76 12.93 1.51 13.61
C GLY A 76 13.77 0.35 13.13
N GLU A 77 14.11 0.36 11.86
CA GLU A 77 14.99 -0.66 11.29
C GLU A 77 16.40 -0.13 11.10
#